data_f19bb5f0599f2d221611d460bb5a9251
#
_entry.id   f19bb5f0599f2d221611d460bb5a9251
#
_cell.length_a   1.000
_cell.length_b   1.000
_cell.length_c   1.000
_cell.angle_alpha   90.00
_cell.angle_beta   90.00
_cell.angle_gamma   90.00
#
_symmetry.space_group_name_H-M   'P 1'
#
loop_
_entity.id
_entity.type
_entity.pdbx_description
1 polymer ?
#
loop_
_entity_poly.entity_id
_entity_poly.type
_entity_poly.pdbx_seq_one_letter_code
_entity_poly.pdbx_strand_id
1 'polypeptide(L)'
;MEEKKQWYKLPQLWVLVGFVIALSIFIVTASVNAHKSDDKQSIAQKKSSKAAESSEYAKDSSKLAESLSSQSSAAASREESSKAAEREPTQYKTGITFDQIARTPDDYEGKKIEFTGKVLQVMEEDDYTEIRLAVDGDYDNVILVDIDSDIMNGSRILEDDLVTVSGVSDGTTTYESTSGANITIPAMTAKIVNDQGKASEDYGY
;
A
#
# COMPACT_ATOMS: atom_id res chain seq x y z
N MET A 1 -29.99 7.99 -7.58
CA MET A 1 -29.45 7.53 -6.28
C MET A 1 -29.03 6.09 -6.47
N GLU A 2 -27.75 5.85 -6.74
CA GLU A 2 -27.19 4.50 -6.81
C GLU A 2 -26.26 4.32 -5.61
N GLU A 3 -26.60 3.35 -4.76
CA GLU A 3 -25.81 2.97 -3.60
C GLU A 3 -24.50 2.32 -4.04
N LYS A 4 -23.39 2.96 -3.76
CA LYS A 4 -22.05 2.34 -3.85
C LYS A 4 -21.95 1.22 -2.81
N LYS A 5 -22.02 -0.02 -3.27
CA LYS A 5 -21.86 -1.24 -2.49
C LYS A 5 -20.43 -1.33 -1.94
N GLN A 6 -20.25 -1.05 -0.66
CA GLN A 6 -18.97 -1.25 0.05
C GLN A 6 -18.73 -2.75 0.27
N TRP A 7 -17.83 -3.34 -0.50
CA TRP A 7 -17.57 -4.79 -0.53
C TRP A 7 -16.68 -5.31 0.61
N TYR A 8 -15.98 -4.45 1.33
CA TYR A 8 -14.95 -4.85 2.32
C TYR A 8 -15.40 -4.83 3.80
N LYS A 9 -16.65 -4.50 4.09
CA LYS A 9 -17.20 -4.51 5.48
C LYS A 9 -18.04 -5.74 5.81
N LEU A 10 -17.70 -6.92 5.28
CA LEU A 10 -18.38 -8.16 5.65
C LEU A 10 -17.47 -9.00 6.56
N PRO A 11 -17.68 -8.96 7.89
CA PRO A 11 -16.97 -9.85 8.83
C PRO A 11 -17.24 -11.33 8.54
N GLN A 12 -18.25 -11.63 7.71
CA GLN A 12 -18.61 -12.98 7.27
C GLN A 12 -17.59 -13.64 6.33
N LEU A 13 -16.77 -12.86 5.61
CA LEU A 13 -15.75 -13.43 4.71
C LEU A 13 -14.63 -14.11 5.49
N TRP A 14 -14.24 -13.55 6.62
CA TRP A 14 -13.23 -14.11 7.51
C TRP A 14 -13.72 -15.37 8.27
N VAL A 15 -15.00 -15.44 8.55
CA VAL A 15 -15.64 -16.63 9.16
C VAL A 15 -15.65 -17.80 8.17
N LEU A 16 -15.89 -17.56 6.87
CA LEU A 16 -15.85 -18.59 5.84
C LEU A 16 -14.43 -19.14 5.60
N VAL A 17 -13.41 -18.31 5.61
CA VAL A 17 -12.01 -18.74 5.50
C VAL A 17 -11.59 -19.58 6.71
N GLY A 18 -12.00 -19.19 7.92
CA GLY A 18 -11.77 -19.96 9.14
C GLY A 18 -12.47 -21.33 9.13
N PHE A 19 -13.68 -21.41 8.55
CA PHE A 19 -14.46 -22.65 8.48
C PHE A 19 -13.86 -23.67 7.48
N VAL A 20 -13.31 -23.22 6.37
CA VAL A 20 -12.63 -24.08 5.38
C VAL A 20 -11.34 -24.68 5.96
N ILE A 21 -10.61 -23.92 6.77
CA ILE A 21 -9.38 -24.41 7.44
C ILE A 21 -9.75 -25.44 8.53
N ALA A 22 -10.80 -25.19 9.31
CA ALA A 22 -11.27 -26.13 10.34
C ALA A 22 -11.80 -27.44 9.74
N LEU A 23 -12.48 -27.39 8.58
CA LEU A 23 -13.03 -28.58 7.92
C LEU A 23 -11.91 -29.47 7.34
N SER A 24 -10.83 -28.90 6.83
CA SER A 24 -9.66 -29.64 6.33
C SER A 24 -8.91 -30.38 7.44
N ILE A 25 -8.85 -29.83 8.64
CA ILE A 25 -8.23 -30.48 9.82
C ILE A 25 -9.11 -31.64 10.32
N PHE A 26 -10.44 -31.53 10.24
CA PHE A 26 -11.37 -32.57 10.70
C PHE A 26 -11.37 -33.81 9.78
N ILE A 27 -11.18 -33.66 8.49
CA ILE A 27 -11.11 -34.78 7.52
C ILE A 27 -9.86 -35.64 7.73
N VAL A 28 -8.75 -35.04 8.17
CA VAL A 28 -7.49 -35.77 8.43
C VAL A 28 -7.58 -36.58 9.72
N THR A 29 -8.36 -36.16 10.73
CA THR A 29 -8.49 -36.88 12.01
C THR A 29 -9.53 -38.01 11.99
N ALA A 30 -10.51 -37.96 11.09
CA ALA A 30 -11.57 -38.99 10.96
C ALA A 30 -11.10 -40.26 10.26
N SER A 31 -10.03 -40.24 9.47
CA SER A 31 -9.52 -41.42 8.73
C SER A 31 -8.65 -42.36 9.57
N VAL A 32 -8.34 -42.04 10.82
CA VAL A 32 -7.40 -42.82 11.64
C VAL A 32 -8.11 -43.85 12.54
N ASN A 33 -9.45 -43.83 12.65
CA ASN A 33 -10.14 -44.59 13.71
C ASN A 33 -11.03 -45.74 13.25
N ALA A 34 -10.89 -46.24 12.03
CA ALA A 34 -11.69 -47.38 11.56
C ALA A 34 -10.78 -48.48 10.96
N HIS A 35 -10.07 -49.20 11.76
CA HIS A 35 -9.82 -50.66 11.54
C HIS A 35 -9.04 -51.26 12.71
N LYS A 36 -9.77 -51.89 13.61
CA LYS A 36 -9.20 -52.74 14.66
C LYS A 36 -9.95 -54.07 14.63
N SER A 37 -9.39 -55.04 13.88
CA SER A 37 -9.56 -56.46 14.22
C SER A 37 -8.55 -57.30 13.41
N ASP A 38 -7.78 -58.08 14.18
CA ASP A 38 -7.16 -59.37 13.86
C ASP A 38 -6.09 -59.50 12.73
N ASP A 39 -4.79 -59.50 13.15
CA ASP A 39 -3.89 -60.63 12.91
C ASP A 39 -2.51 -60.42 13.55
N LYS A 40 -2.14 -61.35 14.42
CA LYS A 40 -0.87 -61.33 15.17
C LYS A 40 0.28 -62.09 14.46
N GLN A 41 0.57 -61.81 13.19
CA GLN A 41 1.75 -62.51 12.58
C GLN A 41 2.52 -61.74 11.48
N SER A 42 2.46 -60.40 11.45
CA SER A 42 3.34 -59.64 10.52
C SER A 42 3.92 -58.32 11.12
N ILE A 43 4.11 -58.26 12.43
CA ILE A 43 4.39 -56.99 13.14
C ILE A 43 5.84 -56.52 12.97
N ALA A 44 6.79 -57.38 12.67
CA ALA A 44 8.23 -56.99 12.58
C ALA A 44 8.59 -56.35 11.24
N GLN A 45 7.97 -56.73 10.11
CA GLN A 45 8.30 -56.21 8.79
C GLN A 45 7.53 -54.93 8.42
N LYS A 46 6.37 -54.74 9.04
CA LYS A 46 5.53 -53.53 8.85
C LYS A 46 5.98 -52.32 9.70
N LYS A 47 6.81 -52.56 10.72
CA LYS A 47 7.34 -51.49 11.58
C LYS A 47 8.52 -50.73 10.97
N SER A 48 9.31 -51.39 10.07
CA SER A 48 10.44 -50.74 9.40
C SER A 48 10.01 -49.88 8.21
N SER A 49 8.96 -50.32 7.46
CA SER A 49 8.43 -49.54 6.35
C SER A 49 7.66 -48.29 6.80
N LYS A 50 6.92 -48.39 7.92
CA LYS A 50 6.14 -47.27 8.46
C LYS A 50 7.04 -46.17 9.12
N ALA A 51 8.21 -46.56 9.64
CA ALA A 51 9.21 -45.62 10.16
C ALA A 51 9.94 -44.86 9.04
N ALA A 52 10.18 -45.51 7.87
CA ALA A 52 10.78 -44.88 6.72
C ALA A 52 9.81 -43.88 6.04
N GLU A 53 8.54 -44.26 5.89
CA GLU A 53 7.50 -43.42 5.28
C GLU A 53 7.18 -42.17 6.13
N SER A 54 7.14 -42.30 7.48
CA SER A 54 6.94 -41.15 8.37
C SER A 54 8.14 -40.20 8.42
N SER A 55 9.38 -40.69 8.17
CA SER A 55 10.56 -39.86 8.11
C SER A 55 10.69 -39.09 6.79
N GLU A 56 10.16 -39.63 5.71
CA GLU A 56 10.14 -38.98 4.40
C GLU A 56 9.10 -37.88 4.35
N TYR A 57 7.91 -38.07 4.92
CA TYR A 57 6.88 -37.03 5.09
C TYR A 57 7.34 -35.88 5.98
N ALA A 58 8.08 -36.17 7.05
CA ALA A 58 8.64 -35.14 7.93
C ALA A 58 9.73 -34.31 7.24
N LYS A 59 10.53 -34.93 6.36
CA LYS A 59 11.55 -34.23 5.56
C LYS A 59 10.94 -33.34 4.48
N ASP A 60 9.85 -33.79 3.85
CA ASP A 60 9.20 -33.04 2.78
C ASP A 60 8.41 -31.84 3.35
N SER A 61 7.75 -32.03 4.49
CA SER A 61 7.07 -30.91 5.18
C SER A 61 8.05 -29.88 5.75
N SER A 62 9.23 -30.30 6.21
CA SER A 62 10.26 -29.34 6.69
C SER A 62 10.88 -28.55 5.53
N LYS A 63 11.13 -29.17 4.37
CA LYS A 63 11.59 -28.48 3.17
C LYS A 63 10.56 -27.48 2.63
N LEU A 64 9.27 -27.83 2.67
CA LEU A 64 8.22 -26.94 2.24
C LEU A 64 8.08 -25.72 3.19
N ALA A 65 8.18 -25.93 4.51
CA ALA A 65 8.17 -24.87 5.51
C ALA A 65 9.39 -23.95 5.37
N GLU A 66 10.56 -24.49 5.08
CA GLU A 66 11.80 -23.73 4.86
C GLU A 66 11.74 -22.92 3.55
N SER A 67 11.16 -23.48 2.49
CA SER A 67 10.94 -22.75 1.22
C SER A 67 9.92 -21.61 1.38
N LEU A 68 8.84 -21.82 2.14
CA LEU A 68 7.84 -20.78 2.41
C LEU A 68 8.40 -19.66 3.29
N SER A 69 9.21 -20.00 4.30
CA SER A 69 9.86 -19.00 5.15
C SER A 69 10.92 -18.19 4.39
N SER A 70 11.66 -18.81 3.49
CA SER A 70 12.64 -18.12 2.65
C SER A 70 11.98 -17.23 1.59
N GLN A 71 10.82 -17.64 1.03
CA GLN A 71 10.06 -16.80 0.13
C GLN A 71 9.43 -15.60 0.83
N SER A 72 8.89 -15.76 2.04
CA SER A 72 8.32 -14.66 2.81
C SER A 72 9.38 -13.65 3.24
N SER A 73 10.57 -14.10 3.66
CA SER A 73 11.67 -13.21 4.00
C SER A 73 12.25 -12.47 2.78
N ALA A 74 12.31 -13.13 1.62
CA ALA A 74 12.75 -12.51 0.37
C ALA A 74 11.73 -11.48 -0.15
N ALA A 75 10.42 -11.72 0.04
CA ALA A 75 9.37 -10.77 -0.32
C ALA A 75 9.42 -9.53 0.59
N ALA A 76 9.52 -9.72 1.91
CA ALA A 76 9.66 -8.62 2.86
C ALA A 76 10.93 -7.77 2.62
N SER A 77 12.06 -8.40 2.32
CA SER A 77 13.31 -7.73 1.98
C SER A 77 13.23 -6.92 0.67
N ARG A 78 12.46 -7.40 -0.32
CA ARG A 78 12.22 -6.67 -1.58
C ARG A 78 11.31 -5.47 -1.37
N GLU A 79 10.29 -5.62 -0.54
CA GLU A 79 9.35 -4.55 -0.22
C GLU A 79 10.04 -3.43 0.58
N GLU A 80 10.88 -3.78 1.55
CA GLU A 80 11.67 -2.82 2.31
C GLU A 80 12.71 -2.11 1.42
N SER A 81 13.37 -2.84 0.52
CA SER A 81 14.29 -2.26 -0.47
C SER A 81 13.56 -1.34 -1.46
N SER A 82 12.34 -1.67 -1.87
CA SER A 82 11.52 -0.83 -2.75
C SER A 82 11.11 0.46 -2.04
N LYS A 83 10.61 0.36 -0.79
CA LYS A 83 10.27 1.53 0.04
C LYS A 83 11.47 2.43 0.33
N ALA A 84 12.66 1.84 0.55
CA ALA A 84 13.88 2.61 0.73
C ALA A 84 14.30 3.35 -0.55
N ALA A 85 14.14 2.71 -1.72
CA ALA A 85 14.40 3.33 -3.00
C ALA A 85 13.41 4.47 -3.31
N GLU A 86 12.15 4.35 -2.91
CA GLU A 86 11.14 5.42 -3.09
C GLU A 86 11.41 6.66 -2.24
N ARG A 87 12.23 6.55 -1.19
CA ARG A 87 12.60 7.66 -0.29
C ARG A 87 13.80 8.49 -0.76
N GLU A 88 14.36 8.20 -1.96
CA GLU A 88 15.45 8.97 -2.53
C GLU A 88 14.92 10.21 -3.30
N PRO A 89 15.00 11.43 -2.75
CA PRO A 89 14.39 12.63 -3.36
C PRO A 89 14.92 12.94 -4.75
N THR A 90 16.16 12.56 -5.05
CA THR A 90 16.81 12.83 -6.34
C THR A 90 16.09 12.20 -7.54
N GLN A 91 15.34 11.11 -7.32
CA GLN A 91 14.60 10.43 -8.38
C GLN A 91 13.38 11.22 -8.86
N TYR A 92 12.88 12.15 -8.06
CA TYR A 92 11.69 12.95 -8.34
C TYR A 92 12.01 14.26 -9.02
N LYS A 93 13.30 14.66 -9.08
CA LYS A 93 13.79 15.87 -9.75
C LYS A 93 13.87 15.70 -11.26
N THR A 94 12.74 15.37 -11.87
CA THR A 94 12.66 15.07 -13.31
C THR A 94 12.60 16.31 -14.18
N GLY A 95 12.33 17.48 -13.58
CA GLY A 95 12.16 18.74 -14.32
C GLY A 95 10.80 18.87 -15.02
N ILE A 96 9.86 17.96 -14.73
CA ILE A 96 8.48 18.08 -15.21
C ILE A 96 7.83 19.27 -14.51
N THR A 97 7.23 20.16 -15.29
CA THR A 97 6.61 21.39 -14.79
C THR A 97 5.12 21.23 -14.57
N PHE A 98 4.53 22.10 -13.75
CA PHE A 98 3.08 22.20 -13.55
C PHE A 98 2.32 22.33 -14.86
N ASP A 99 2.76 23.25 -15.75
CA ASP A 99 2.16 23.50 -17.05
C ASP A 99 2.10 22.27 -17.96
N GLN A 100 3.12 21.41 -17.91
CA GLN A 100 3.14 20.18 -18.69
C GLN A 100 2.04 19.24 -18.25
N ILE A 101 1.88 19.03 -16.94
CA ILE A 101 0.83 18.15 -16.40
C ILE A 101 -0.55 18.76 -16.69
N ALA A 102 -0.72 20.06 -16.46
CA ALA A 102 -2.01 20.73 -16.67
C ALA A 102 -2.49 20.67 -18.13
N ARG A 103 -1.55 20.69 -19.11
CA ARG A 103 -1.88 20.70 -20.55
C ARG A 103 -2.02 19.31 -21.16
N THR A 104 -1.21 18.36 -20.74
CA THR A 104 -1.20 16.99 -21.27
C THR A 104 -1.09 15.97 -20.14
N PRO A 105 -2.10 15.88 -19.24
CA PRO A 105 -2.04 15.06 -18.03
C PRO A 105 -1.74 13.59 -18.29
N ASP A 106 -2.29 13.00 -19.35
CA ASP A 106 -2.12 11.60 -19.70
C ASP A 106 -0.66 11.24 -20.03
N ASP A 107 0.13 12.21 -20.54
CA ASP A 107 1.54 11.99 -20.85
C ASP A 107 2.42 11.91 -19.59
N TYR A 108 1.93 12.46 -18.48
CA TYR A 108 2.66 12.59 -17.22
C TYR A 108 2.07 11.74 -16.09
N GLU A 109 0.96 11.06 -16.27
CA GLU A 109 0.42 10.10 -15.31
C GLU A 109 1.45 9.00 -15.00
N GLY A 110 1.63 8.70 -13.71
CA GLY A 110 2.62 7.73 -13.24
C GLY A 110 4.08 8.21 -13.28
N LYS A 111 4.35 9.46 -13.67
CA LYS A 111 5.72 10.01 -13.67
C LYS A 111 6.10 10.53 -12.29
N LYS A 112 7.39 10.38 -11.95
CA LYS A 112 7.97 10.98 -10.74
C LYS A 112 8.12 12.49 -10.94
N ILE A 113 7.64 13.25 -9.95
CA ILE A 113 7.64 14.72 -9.96
C ILE A 113 8.00 15.26 -8.58
N GLU A 114 8.54 16.48 -8.55
CA GLU A 114 8.79 17.22 -7.31
C GLU A 114 8.33 18.66 -7.51
N PHE A 115 7.55 19.17 -6.56
CA PHE A 115 7.13 20.56 -6.50
C PHE A 115 7.41 21.16 -5.15
N THR A 116 7.78 22.42 -5.15
CA THR A 116 7.83 23.26 -3.93
C THR A 116 6.75 24.31 -4.04
N GLY A 117 6.04 24.57 -2.96
CA GLY A 117 4.96 25.54 -3.00
C GLY A 117 4.48 25.93 -1.62
N LYS A 118 3.55 26.89 -1.60
CA LYS A 118 2.85 27.33 -0.41
C LYS A 118 1.54 26.58 -0.25
N VAL A 119 1.29 26.07 0.95
CA VAL A 119 0.05 25.37 1.28
C VAL A 119 -1.10 26.36 1.38
N LEU A 120 -2.14 26.16 0.57
CA LEU A 120 -3.33 27.01 0.55
C LEU A 120 -4.46 26.45 1.41
N GLN A 121 -4.56 25.12 1.49
CA GLN A 121 -5.60 24.43 2.25
C GLN A 121 -5.10 23.07 2.68
N VAL A 122 -5.50 22.65 3.86
CA VAL A 122 -5.25 21.31 4.42
C VAL A 122 -6.58 20.65 4.74
N MET A 123 -6.76 19.43 4.28
CA MET A 123 -7.92 18.59 4.57
C MET A 123 -7.41 17.28 5.17
N GLU A 124 -7.63 17.09 6.48
CA GLU A 124 -7.17 15.91 7.22
C GLU A 124 -8.29 14.89 7.32
N GLU A 125 -7.99 13.66 6.93
CA GLU A 125 -8.80 12.47 7.12
C GLU A 125 -8.07 11.48 8.06
N ASP A 126 -8.73 10.39 8.45
CA ASP A 126 -8.16 9.44 9.41
C ASP A 126 -6.86 8.77 8.90
N ASP A 127 -6.80 8.46 7.60
CA ASP A 127 -5.71 7.67 6.99
C ASP A 127 -4.83 8.49 6.03
N TYR A 128 -5.24 9.69 5.63
CA TYR A 128 -4.52 10.53 4.68
C TYR A 128 -4.78 12.02 4.91
N THR A 129 -3.91 12.85 4.37
CA THR A 129 -4.06 14.31 4.34
C THR A 129 -4.00 14.77 2.89
N GLU A 130 -5.00 15.52 2.45
CA GLU A 130 -4.97 16.24 1.18
C GLU A 130 -4.55 17.68 1.40
N ILE A 131 -3.64 18.20 0.57
CA ILE A 131 -3.30 19.61 0.56
C ILE A 131 -3.46 20.20 -0.84
N ARG A 132 -3.84 21.48 -0.88
CA ARG A 132 -3.73 22.29 -2.09
C ARG A 132 -2.47 23.10 -1.99
N LEU A 133 -1.56 22.90 -2.94
CA LEU A 133 -0.25 23.52 -2.97
C LEU A 133 -0.17 24.50 -4.14
N ALA A 134 0.09 25.78 -3.86
CA ALA A 134 0.44 26.79 -4.86
C ALA A 134 1.90 26.58 -5.27
N VAL A 135 2.13 25.97 -6.44
CA VAL A 135 3.47 25.66 -6.94
C VAL A 135 4.24 26.96 -7.18
N ASP A 136 5.46 27.01 -6.65
CA ASP A 136 6.33 28.20 -6.69
C ASP A 136 5.68 29.48 -6.09
N GLY A 137 4.62 29.30 -5.27
CA GLY A 137 3.84 30.39 -4.69
C GLY A 137 2.83 31.03 -5.64
N ASP A 138 2.68 30.51 -6.85
CA ASP A 138 1.72 31.00 -7.83
C ASP A 138 0.32 30.43 -7.54
N TYR A 139 -0.61 31.29 -7.18
CA TYR A 139 -2.00 30.94 -6.82
C TYR A 139 -2.82 30.45 -8.02
N ASP A 140 -2.35 30.67 -9.24
CA ASP A 140 -2.98 30.13 -10.46
C ASP A 140 -2.50 28.69 -10.74
N ASN A 141 -1.38 28.27 -10.15
CA ASN A 141 -0.76 26.98 -10.34
C ASN A 141 -0.99 26.05 -9.13
N VAL A 142 -2.24 25.65 -8.90
CA VAL A 142 -2.62 24.82 -7.77
C VAL A 142 -2.60 23.34 -8.14
N ILE A 143 -1.86 22.53 -7.36
CA ILE A 143 -1.87 21.06 -7.44
C ILE A 143 -2.51 20.46 -6.19
N LEU A 144 -3.32 19.40 -6.35
CA LEU A 144 -3.80 18.58 -5.25
C LEU A 144 -2.73 17.53 -4.92
N VAL A 145 -2.42 17.39 -3.64
CA VAL A 145 -1.43 16.43 -3.16
C VAL A 145 -2.07 15.53 -2.11
N ASP A 146 -2.10 14.23 -2.40
CA ASP A 146 -2.52 13.20 -1.46
C ASP A 146 -1.30 12.69 -0.68
N ILE A 147 -1.37 12.72 0.63
CA ILE A 147 -0.29 12.37 1.56
C ILE A 147 -0.79 11.29 2.51
N ASP A 148 -0.20 10.10 2.44
CA ASP A 148 -0.44 9.03 3.38
C ASP A 148 0.03 9.45 4.80
N SER A 149 -0.78 9.21 5.83
CA SER A 149 -0.45 9.59 7.21
C SER A 149 0.85 8.95 7.72
N ASP A 150 1.24 7.78 7.18
CA ASP A 150 2.51 7.12 7.51
C ASP A 150 3.75 7.93 7.09
N ILE A 151 3.61 8.81 6.07
CA ILE A 151 4.71 9.64 5.56
C ILE A 151 4.99 10.80 6.53
N MET A 152 3.96 11.30 7.19
CA MET A 152 4.03 12.48 8.06
C MET A 152 4.75 12.24 9.39
N ASN A 153 4.94 10.97 9.80
CA ASN A 153 5.61 10.60 11.06
C ASN A 153 5.05 11.31 12.30
N GLY A 154 3.75 11.59 12.32
CA GLY A 154 3.09 12.31 13.41
C GLY A 154 3.26 13.85 13.40
N SER A 155 3.91 14.42 12.37
CA SER A 155 3.91 15.86 12.11
C SER A 155 2.62 16.27 11.39
N ARG A 156 2.28 17.55 11.42
CA ARG A 156 1.14 18.13 10.68
C ARG A 156 1.64 19.23 9.77
N ILE A 157 1.07 19.31 8.59
CA ILE A 157 1.23 20.45 7.68
C ILE A 157 0.15 21.47 8.03
N LEU A 158 0.52 22.74 8.00
CA LEU A 158 -0.41 23.83 8.24
C LEU A 158 -0.60 24.68 6.97
N GLU A 159 -1.71 25.41 6.93
CA GLU A 159 -1.90 26.45 5.93
C GLU A 159 -0.79 27.51 6.05
N ASP A 160 -0.37 28.05 4.93
CA ASP A 160 0.77 28.95 4.77
C ASP A 160 2.17 28.31 4.90
N ASP A 161 2.29 27.00 5.15
CA ASP A 161 3.61 26.36 5.17
C ASP A 161 4.22 26.28 3.76
N LEU A 162 5.55 26.38 3.71
CA LEU A 162 6.36 26.10 2.53
C LEU A 162 6.74 24.63 2.53
N VAL A 163 6.23 23.90 1.56
CA VAL A 163 6.42 22.45 1.49
C VAL A 163 7.04 22.05 0.15
N THR A 164 8.04 21.16 0.21
CA THR A 164 8.54 20.45 -0.96
C THR A 164 7.96 19.02 -0.94
N VAL A 165 7.23 18.67 -1.98
CA VAL A 165 6.61 17.35 -2.13
C VAL A 165 7.22 16.63 -3.32
N SER A 166 7.71 15.41 -3.08
CA SER A 166 8.17 14.50 -4.13
C SER A 166 7.23 13.30 -4.19
N GLY A 167 6.78 12.93 -5.38
CA GLY A 167 5.78 11.89 -5.53
C GLY A 167 5.53 11.47 -6.98
N VAL A 168 4.37 10.90 -7.20
CA VAL A 168 3.95 10.41 -8.52
C VAL A 168 2.76 11.25 -8.99
N SER A 169 2.79 11.68 -10.24
CA SER A 169 1.68 12.40 -10.86
C SER A 169 0.52 11.46 -11.12
N ASP A 170 -0.68 11.85 -10.72
CA ASP A 170 -1.95 11.17 -10.98
C ASP A 170 -2.71 11.81 -12.16
N GLY A 171 -2.02 12.65 -12.94
CA GLY A 171 -2.62 13.43 -14.01
C GLY A 171 -3.43 14.61 -13.44
N THR A 172 -4.74 14.61 -13.60
CA THR A 172 -5.63 15.67 -13.10
C THR A 172 -6.81 15.09 -12.32
N THR A 173 -7.30 15.89 -11.38
CA THR A 173 -8.56 15.61 -10.66
C THR A 173 -9.55 16.76 -10.86
N THR A 174 -10.84 16.44 -10.74
CA THR A 174 -11.93 17.43 -10.86
C THR A 174 -12.77 17.43 -9.60
N TYR A 175 -12.96 18.60 -9.02
CA TYR A 175 -13.82 18.80 -7.87
C TYR A 175 -14.84 19.92 -8.13
N GLU A 176 -15.94 19.91 -7.38
CA GLU A 176 -16.95 20.98 -7.42
C GLU A 176 -16.57 22.08 -6.43
N SER A 177 -16.45 23.31 -6.94
CA SER A 177 -16.20 24.48 -6.10
C SER A 177 -17.45 24.88 -5.30
N THR A 178 -17.28 25.72 -4.30
CA THR A 178 -18.39 26.26 -3.49
C THR A 178 -19.42 27.05 -4.31
N SER A 179 -19.05 27.51 -5.50
CA SER A 179 -19.96 28.17 -6.45
C SER A 179 -20.68 27.20 -7.39
N GLY A 180 -20.45 25.88 -7.27
CA GLY A 180 -21.03 24.84 -8.12
C GLY A 180 -20.32 24.64 -9.47
N ALA A 181 -19.19 25.28 -9.70
CA ALA A 181 -18.39 25.07 -10.90
C ALA A 181 -17.42 23.89 -10.72
N ASN A 182 -17.28 23.07 -11.77
CA ASN A 182 -16.25 22.04 -11.82
C ASN A 182 -14.90 22.67 -12.11
N ILE A 183 -13.92 22.40 -11.24
CA ILE A 183 -12.54 22.85 -11.37
C ILE A 183 -11.67 21.61 -11.53
N THR A 184 -10.84 21.60 -12.59
CA THR A 184 -9.86 20.53 -12.85
C THR A 184 -8.46 21.06 -12.60
N ILE A 185 -7.72 20.40 -11.74
CA ILE A 185 -6.32 20.73 -11.39
C ILE A 185 -5.46 19.49 -11.49
N PRO A 186 -4.12 19.64 -11.69
CA PRO A 186 -3.16 18.57 -11.51
C PRO A 186 -3.28 17.92 -10.13
N ALA A 187 -2.97 16.62 -10.07
CA ALA A 187 -2.96 15.85 -8.84
C ALA A 187 -1.71 14.97 -8.74
N MET A 188 -1.27 14.70 -7.52
CA MET A 188 -0.15 13.80 -7.25
C MET A 188 -0.32 13.09 -5.92
N THR A 189 0.22 11.86 -5.83
CA THR A 189 0.40 11.12 -4.60
C THR A 189 1.82 11.31 -4.08
N ALA A 190 1.95 11.86 -2.87
CA ALA A 190 3.22 12.09 -2.20
C ALA A 190 3.91 10.79 -1.79
N LYS A 191 5.24 10.78 -1.87
CA LYS A 191 6.12 9.74 -1.32
C LYS A 191 7.10 10.31 -0.30
N ILE A 192 7.45 11.58 -0.46
CA ILE A 192 8.32 12.32 0.46
C ILE A 192 7.71 13.71 0.62
N VAL A 193 7.62 14.15 1.86
CA VAL A 193 7.20 15.51 2.21
C VAL A 193 8.31 16.14 3.06
N ASN A 194 8.74 17.32 2.67
CA ASN A 194 9.67 18.16 3.43
C ASN A 194 8.97 19.48 3.77
N ASP A 195 8.44 19.54 4.96
CA ASP A 195 7.84 20.73 5.52
C ASP A 195 8.94 21.63 6.10
N GLN A 196 9.00 22.88 5.62
CA GLN A 196 9.98 23.90 5.99
C GLN A 196 9.39 24.92 6.96
N GLY A 197 8.13 24.71 7.39
CA GLY A 197 7.38 25.64 8.21
C GLY A 197 6.84 26.81 7.39
N LYS A 198 6.34 27.83 8.08
CA LYS A 198 5.63 28.94 7.45
C LYS A 198 6.45 29.63 6.37
N ALA A 199 5.85 29.75 5.19
CA ALA A 199 6.44 30.48 4.06
C ALA A 199 6.71 31.96 4.42
N SER A 200 7.74 32.54 3.80
CA SER A 200 7.96 33.98 3.92
C SER A 200 6.80 34.76 3.30
N GLU A 201 6.55 35.97 3.80
CA GLU A 201 5.48 36.82 3.25
C GLU A 201 5.69 37.18 1.77
N ASP A 202 6.94 37.19 1.32
CA ASP A 202 7.32 37.52 -0.06
C ASP A 202 7.39 36.28 -0.96
N TYR A 203 7.06 35.07 -0.49
CA TYR A 203 7.12 33.86 -1.29
C TYR A 203 6.01 33.85 -2.36
N GLY A 204 6.42 33.82 -3.63
CA GLY A 204 5.48 33.80 -4.78
C GLY A 204 5.13 35.21 -5.33
N TYR A 205 5.84 36.25 -4.89
CA TYR A 205 5.71 37.63 -5.38
C TYR A 205 6.97 38.08 -6.12
#